data_73abe369def94216402944271c2448e6
#
_entry.id   73abe369def94216402944271c2448e6
#
_cell.length_a   1.000
_cell.length_b   1.000
_cell.length_c   1.000
_cell.angle_alpha   90.00
_cell.angle_beta   90.00
_cell.angle_gamma   90.00
#
_symmetry.space_group_name_H-M   'P 1'
#
loop_
_entity.id
_entity.type
_entity.pdbx_description
1 polymer ?
#
loop_
_entity_poly.entity_id
_entity_poly.type
_entity_poly.pdbx_seq_one_letter_code
_entity_poly.pdbx_strand_id
1 'polypeptide(L)'
;MVCALSLLDACSFNQTSTSQFKEMPCDGWSKEMPIRFLPEYADSSLNYDIKLAIRHNTSYQYGNLSLVVDLIDSTRIVHRNNVDFEVSDGYGNWQGSGFGALYQLSVVIAQDIKPSDVSSIVIWQAMMNCNNVKNVTDIGIIVTPSKS
;
A
#
# COMPACT_ATOMS: atom_id res chain seq x y z
N MET A 1 -10.00 -14.02 42.93
CA MET A 1 -8.63 -14.32 42.66
C MET A 1 -8.35 -14.94 41.32
N VAL A 2 -9.28 -15.01 40.46
CA VAL A 2 -9.10 -15.75 39.21
C VAL A 2 -9.40 -14.89 37.99
N CYS A 3 -9.44 -13.60 38.18
CA CYS A 3 -9.94 -12.71 37.16
C CYS A 3 -8.94 -12.39 36.04
N ALA A 4 -7.71 -12.81 36.20
CA ALA A 4 -6.67 -12.42 35.26
C ALA A 4 -6.77 -13.11 33.90
N LEU A 5 -7.55 -14.16 33.81
CA LEU A 5 -7.59 -15.00 32.62
C LEU A 5 -8.37 -14.40 31.46
N SER A 6 -9.33 -13.57 31.76
CA SER A 6 -10.18 -13.03 30.71
C SER A 6 -9.48 -12.01 29.83
N LEU A 7 -8.40 -11.44 30.30
CA LEU A 7 -7.67 -10.44 29.54
C LEU A 7 -6.87 -11.03 28.38
N LEU A 8 -6.50 -12.29 28.48
CA LEU A 8 -5.71 -12.93 27.46
C LEU A 8 -6.51 -13.19 26.18
N ASP A 9 -7.80 -13.38 26.35
CA ASP A 9 -8.64 -13.66 25.19
C ASP A 9 -8.78 -12.46 24.27
N ALA A 10 -8.74 -11.27 24.81
CA ALA A 10 -8.82 -10.07 24.00
C ALA A 10 -7.62 -9.93 23.05
N CYS A 11 -6.48 -10.42 23.46
CA CYS A 11 -5.28 -10.34 22.63
C CYS A 11 -5.31 -11.31 21.47
N SER A 12 -6.03 -12.42 21.59
CA SER A 12 -6.09 -13.42 20.54
C SER A 12 -6.93 -12.98 19.34
N PHE A 13 -7.73 -11.95 19.52
CA PHE A 13 -8.53 -11.40 18.41
C PHE A 13 -7.79 -10.39 17.57
N ASN A 14 -6.60 -10.01 17.98
CA ASN A 14 -5.80 -9.10 17.19
C ASN A 14 -5.31 -9.83 15.97
N GLN A 15 -6.12 -9.78 14.95
CA GLN A 15 -5.72 -10.27 13.66
C GLN A 15 -4.54 -9.43 13.21
N THR A 16 -3.47 -10.10 12.90
CA THR A 16 -2.22 -9.45 12.62
C THR A 16 -2.25 -8.85 11.23
N SER A 17 -2.30 -7.53 11.18
CA SER A 17 -2.03 -6.79 9.96
C SER A 17 -0.54 -6.56 9.85
N THR A 18 -0.01 -6.63 8.64
CA THR A 18 1.38 -6.31 8.37
C THR A 18 1.44 -5.10 7.45
N SER A 19 2.47 -4.30 7.60
CA SER A 19 2.71 -3.19 6.70
C SER A 19 4.19 -3.10 6.38
N GLN A 20 4.49 -2.77 5.13
CA GLN A 20 5.85 -2.58 4.66
C GLN A 20 5.87 -1.28 3.87
N PHE A 21 6.83 -0.42 4.17
CA PHE A 21 7.02 0.82 3.44
C PHE A 21 8.46 0.91 2.98
N LYS A 22 8.64 1.42 1.75
CA LYS A 22 9.96 1.70 1.20
C LYS A 22 10.08 3.19 0.96
N GLU A 23 11.18 3.78 1.42
CA GLU A 23 11.47 5.17 1.15
C GLU A 23 11.82 5.36 -0.32
N MET A 24 11.32 6.45 -0.88
CA MET A 24 11.63 6.81 -2.24
C MET A 24 12.89 7.68 -2.28
N PRO A 25 13.66 7.60 -3.38
CA PRO A 25 14.83 8.46 -3.52
C PRO A 25 14.49 9.94 -3.46
N CYS A 26 15.37 10.73 -2.84
CA CYS A 26 15.17 12.18 -2.75
C CYS A 26 15.13 12.87 -4.11
N ASP A 27 15.82 12.31 -5.08
CA ASP A 27 15.83 12.83 -6.46
C ASP A 27 14.68 12.34 -7.32
N GLY A 28 13.79 11.54 -6.75
CA GLY A 28 12.53 11.15 -7.36
C GLY A 28 12.43 9.67 -7.70
N TRP A 29 11.23 9.27 -8.07
CA TRP A 29 10.89 7.91 -8.46
C TRP A 29 10.77 7.81 -9.97
N SER A 30 11.70 7.07 -10.57
CA SER A 30 11.76 6.89 -12.02
C SER A 30 10.76 5.86 -12.52
N LYS A 31 10.23 6.08 -13.72
CA LYS A 31 9.39 5.10 -14.41
C LYS A 31 10.10 3.77 -14.64
N GLU A 32 11.43 3.79 -14.69
CA GLU A 32 12.24 2.61 -14.97
C GLU A 32 12.60 1.83 -13.70
N MET A 33 12.14 2.29 -12.53
CA MET A 33 12.47 1.67 -11.25
C MET A 33 11.23 1.18 -10.54
N PRO A 34 10.73 0.00 -10.90
CA PRO A 34 9.60 -0.58 -10.18
C PRO A 34 9.99 -0.96 -8.77
N ILE A 35 9.00 -0.98 -7.89
CA ILE A 35 9.15 -1.36 -6.50
C ILE A 35 8.48 -2.71 -6.31
N ARG A 36 9.20 -3.64 -5.70
CA ARG A 36 8.68 -4.98 -5.42
C ARG A 36 8.46 -5.15 -3.94
N PHE A 37 7.32 -5.69 -3.59
CA PHE A 37 7.01 -6.13 -2.24
C PHE A 37 6.72 -7.62 -2.23
N LEU A 38 7.13 -8.27 -1.14
CA LEU A 38 6.72 -9.63 -0.82
C LEU A 38 5.75 -9.55 0.35
N PRO A 39 4.45 -9.71 0.10
CA PRO A 39 3.47 -9.60 1.18
C PRO A 39 3.75 -10.60 2.29
N GLU A 40 3.61 -10.17 3.53
CA GLU A 40 3.73 -11.03 4.68
C GLU A 40 2.34 -11.40 5.18
N TYR A 41 2.05 -12.69 5.18
CA TYR A 41 0.79 -13.23 5.66
C TYR A 41 1.05 -13.92 6.99
N ALA A 42 0.45 -13.39 8.05
CA ALA A 42 0.69 -13.90 9.40
C ALA A 42 0.15 -15.32 9.58
N ASP A 43 -0.93 -15.65 8.89
CA ASP A 43 -1.57 -16.96 8.99
C ASP A 43 -2.02 -17.39 7.60
N SER A 44 -1.40 -18.44 7.07
CA SER A 44 -1.68 -18.91 5.71
C SER A 44 -3.06 -19.54 5.54
N SER A 45 -3.77 -19.78 6.62
CA SER A 45 -5.14 -20.31 6.56
C SER A 45 -6.20 -19.23 6.38
N LEU A 46 -5.84 -17.96 6.51
CA LEU A 46 -6.76 -16.85 6.37
C LEU A 46 -6.70 -16.24 4.98
N ASN A 47 -7.76 -15.58 4.60
CA ASN A 47 -7.76 -14.71 3.43
C ASN A 47 -7.41 -13.28 3.84
N TYR A 48 -6.94 -12.49 2.88
CA TYR A 48 -6.42 -11.15 3.17
C TYR A 48 -6.90 -10.12 2.16
N ASP A 49 -7.00 -8.90 2.65
CA ASP A 49 -7.13 -7.71 1.82
C ASP A 49 -5.78 -7.01 1.78
N ILE A 50 -5.43 -6.45 0.63
CA ILE A 50 -4.18 -5.73 0.46
C ILE A 50 -4.49 -4.31 0.02
N LYS A 51 -3.92 -3.35 0.72
CA LYS A 51 -3.97 -1.94 0.35
C LYS A 51 -2.60 -1.48 -0.11
N LEU A 52 -2.61 -0.67 -1.14
CA LEU A 52 -1.46 0.12 -1.55
C LEU A 52 -1.54 1.47 -0.85
N ALA A 53 -0.47 1.90 -0.23
CA ALA A 53 -0.39 3.18 0.44
C ALA A 53 0.75 4.01 -0.12
N ILE A 54 0.50 5.30 -0.24
CA ILE A 54 1.53 6.26 -0.63
C ILE A 54 1.63 7.34 0.43
N ARG A 55 2.85 7.86 0.62
CA ARG A 55 3.09 9.04 1.44
C ARG A 55 3.77 10.09 0.58
N HIS A 56 3.35 11.32 0.74
CA HIS A 56 3.98 12.45 0.06
C HIS A 56 4.10 13.63 1.01
N ASN A 57 4.96 14.57 0.66
CA ASN A 57 5.10 15.80 1.42
C ASN A 57 4.31 16.94 0.74
N THR A 58 4.35 18.12 1.34
CA THR A 58 3.62 19.28 0.85
C THR A 58 4.22 19.92 -0.41
N SER A 59 5.37 19.45 -0.85
CA SER A 59 6.02 19.93 -2.07
C SER A 59 5.61 19.12 -3.32
N TYR A 60 4.76 18.11 -3.15
CA TYR A 60 4.27 17.34 -4.28
C TYR A 60 3.50 18.26 -5.25
N GLN A 61 3.84 18.17 -6.52
CA GLN A 61 3.42 19.19 -7.50
C GLN A 61 2.23 18.81 -8.37
N TYR A 62 1.72 17.59 -8.24
CA TYR A 62 0.65 17.11 -9.12
C TYR A 62 -0.63 16.88 -8.33
N GLY A 63 -1.77 16.97 -9.01
CA GLY A 63 -3.05 16.67 -8.39
C GLY A 63 -3.31 15.17 -8.25
N ASN A 64 -2.57 14.34 -8.95
CA ASN A 64 -2.74 12.89 -8.97
C ASN A 64 -1.40 12.17 -8.92
N LEU A 65 -1.47 10.88 -8.63
CA LEU A 65 -0.34 9.96 -8.81
C LEU A 65 -0.87 8.69 -9.47
N SER A 66 -0.41 8.44 -10.69
CA SER A 66 -0.82 7.27 -11.47
C SER A 66 0.22 6.17 -11.35
N LEU A 67 -0.23 4.98 -11.03
CA LEU A 67 0.60 3.80 -10.81
C LEU A 67 0.02 2.62 -11.56
N VAL A 68 0.89 1.67 -11.90
CA VAL A 68 0.48 0.34 -12.36
C VAL A 68 0.92 -0.65 -11.29
N VAL A 69 0.01 -1.52 -10.89
CA VAL A 69 0.24 -2.51 -9.85
C VAL A 69 0.04 -3.89 -10.44
N ASP A 70 1.10 -4.69 -10.39
CA ASP A 70 1.06 -6.09 -10.81
C ASP A 70 0.98 -6.99 -9.59
N LEU A 71 -0.08 -7.79 -9.52
CA LEU A 71 -0.19 -8.86 -8.54
C LEU A 71 0.35 -10.13 -9.19
N ILE A 72 1.30 -10.76 -8.51
CA ILE A 72 2.06 -11.86 -9.10
C ILE A 72 1.90 -13.11 -8.24
N ASP A 73 1.53 -14.21 -8.89
CA ASP A 73 1.49 -15.53 -8.30
C ASP A 73 2.67 -16.33 -8.86
N SER A 74 3.56 -16.73 -7.97
CA SER A 74 4.81 -17.42 -8.33
C SER A 74 5.64 -16.63 -9.35
N THR A 75 5.43 -16.84 -10.64
CA THR A 75 6.24 -16.19 -11.66
C THR A 75 5.44 -15.41 -12.70
N ARG A 76 4.11 -15.41 -12.58
CA ARG A 76 3.28 -14.76 -13.60
C ARG A 76 2.39 -13.69 -13.00
N ILE A 77 2.08 -12.70 -13.81
CA ILE A 77 1.12 -11.65 -13.42
C ILE A 77 -0.27 -12.24 -13.51
N VAL A 78 -0.96 -12.29 -12.37
CA VAL A 78 -2.35 -12.76 -12.32
C VAL A 78 -3.33 -11.62 -12.46
N HIS A 79 -2.92 -10.40 -12.11
CA HIS A 79 -3.78 -9.24 -12.24
C HIS A 79 -2.93 -7.97 -12.34
N ARG A 80 -3.31 -7.10 -13.24
CA ARG A 80 -2.68 -5.78 -13.39
C ARG A 80 -3.73 -4.70 -13.20
N ASN A 81 -3.49 -3.80 -12.27
CA ASN A 81 -4.37 -2.68 -11.97
C ASN A 81 -3.72 -1.36 -12.34
N ASN A 82 -4.50 -0.49 -12.93
CA ASN A 82 -4.14 0.91 -13.01
C ASN A 82 -4.75 1.62 -11.80
N VAL A 83 -3.91 2.30 -11.04
CA VAL A 83 -4.32 3.02 -9.83
C VAL A 83 -4.01 4.49 -10.05
N ASP A 84 -5.00 5.33 -9.84
CA ASP A 84 -4.83 6.78 -9.95
C ASP A 84 -5.27 7.40 -8.62
N PHE A 85 -4.30 7.81 -7.82
CA PHE A 85 -4.59 8.51 -6.57
C PHE A 85 -4.95 9.96 -6.86
N GLU A 86 -6.06 10.42 -6.31
CA GLU A 86 -6.33 11.84 -6.22
C GLU A 86 -5.57 12.39 -5.01
N VAL A 87 -4.47 13.07 -5.28
CA VAL A 87 -3.58 13.57 -4.21
C VAL A 87 -4.10 14.88 -3.66
N SER A 88 -4.62 15.75 -4.52
CA SER A 88 -5.26 16.98 -4.10
C SER A 88 -6.53 17.20 -4.91
N ASP A 89 -7.49 17.93 -4.31
CA ASP A 89 -8.73 18.26 -5.00
C ASP A 89 -8.53 19.45 -5.95
N GLY A 90 -9.60 19.86 -6.62
CA GLY A 90 -9.55 20.98 -7.55
C GLY A 90 -9.27 22.34 -6.89
N TYR A 91 -9.30 22.40 -5.57
CA TYR A 91 -9.05 23.62 -4.80
C TYR A 91 -7.68 23.61 -4.13
N GLY A 92 -6.87 22.59 -4.37
CA GLY A 92 -5.54 22.47 -3.80
C GLY A 92 -5.49 21.87 -2.41
N ASN A 93 -6.57 21.26 -1.94
CA ASN A 93 -6.58 20.60 -0.64
C ASN A 93 -6.03 19.18 -0.76
N TRP A 94 -5.10 18.85 0.12
CA TRP A 94 -4.55 17.50 0.18
C TRP A 94 -5.61 16.51 0.63
N GLN A 95 -5.65 15.38 -0.06
CA GLN A 95 -6.51 14.27 0.31
C GLN A 95 -5.77 13.32 1.26
N GLY A 96 -6.52 12.41 1.87
CA GLY A 96 -5.94 11.43 2.77
C GLY A 96 -5.70 11.95 4.17
N SER A 97 -4.91 11.22 4.94
CA SER A 97 -4.63 11.51 6.35
C SER A 97 -3.30 12.20 6.49
N GLY A 98 -3.31 13.39 7.09
CA GLY A 98 -2.08 14.14 7.34
C GLY A 98 -1.51 13.83 8.73
N PHE A 99 -0.18 13.77 8.81
CA PHE A 99 0.53 13.70 10.08
C PHE A 99 1.85 14.46 9.92
N GLY A 100 1.95 15.59 10.61
CA GLY A 100 3.06 16.49 10.44
C GLY A 100 3.10 17.05 9.03
N ALA A 101 4.22 16.93 8.37
CA ALA A 101 4.42 17.42 7.00
C ALA A 101 4.11 16.37 5.93
N LEU A 102 3.60 15.22 6.31
CA LEU A 102 3.31 14.11 5.39
C LEU A 102 1.82 13.84 5.29
N TYR A 103 1.42 13.32 4.15
CA TYR A 103 0.06 12.86 3.89
C TYR A 103 0.11 11.44 3.37
N GLN A 104 -0.83 10.63 3.82
CA GLN A 104 -0.93 9.24 3.38
C GLN A 104 -2.28 9.00 2.73
N LEU A 105 -2.25 8.35 1.56
CA LEU A 105 -3.44 7.84 0.89
C LEU A 105 -3.30 6.34 0.72
N SER A 106 -4.42 5.65 0.67
CA SER A 106 -4.42 4.21 0.42
C SER A 106 -5.60 3.81 -0.44
N VAL A 107 -5.44 2.69 -1.13
CA VAL A 107 -6.48 2.09 -1.96
C VAL A 107 -6.38 0.58 -1.86
N VAL A 108 -7.52 -0.11 -1.89
CA VAL A 108 -7.54 -1.57 -1.90
C VAL A 108 -7.14 -2.05 -3.28
N ILE A 109 -6.13 -2.90 -3.35
CA ILE A 109 -5.65 -3.50 -4.61
C ILE A 109 -5.97 -4.99 -4.72
N ALA A 110 -6.31 -5.63 -3.60
CA ALA A 110 -6.75 -7.03 -3.60
C ALA A 110 -7.69 -7.25 -2.43
N GLN A 111 -8.76 -8.02 -2.65
CA GLN A 111 -9.71 -8.35 -1.60
C GLN A 111 -9.91 -9.84 -1.51
N ASP A 112 -9.97 -10.34 -0.29
CA ASP A 112 -10.33 -11.71 0.02
C ASP A 112 -9.51 -12.72 -0.77
N ILE A 113 -8.21 -12.48 -0.86
CA ILE A 113 -7.30 -13.37 -1.57
C ILE A 113 -6.65 -14.36 -0.61
N LYS A 114 -6.29 -15.50 -1.14
CA LYS A 114 -5.49 -16.48 -0.40
C LYS A 114 -4.01 -16.08 -0.49
N PRO A 115 -3.22 -16.36 0.53
CA PRO A 115 -1.78 -16.08 0.47
C PRO A 115 -1.08 -16.66 -0.77
N SER A 116 -1.52 -17.82 -1.23
CA SER A 116 -0.94 -18.44 -2.43
C SER A 116 -1.29 -17.71 -3.72
N ASP A 117 -2.32 -16.86 -3.72
CA ASP A 117 -2.74 -16.16 -4.93
C ASP A 117 -1.85 -14.97 -5.27
N VAL A 118 -1.22 -14.36 -4.26
CA VAL A 118 -0.35 -13.21 -4.47
C VAL A 118 0.94 -13.41 -3.68
N SER A 119 1.99 -13.77 -4.36
CA SER A 119 3.31 -13.99 -3.76
C SER A 119 4.20 -12.76 -3.83
N SER A 120 3.97 -11.88 -4.80
CA SER A 120 4.69 -10.61 -4.89
C SER A 120 3.83 -9.55 -5.55
N ILE A 121 4.18 -8.31 -5.30
CA ILE A 121 3.50 -7.14 -5.85
C ILE A 121 4.58 -6.23 -6.43
N VAL A 122 4.39 -5.82 -7.69
CA VAL A 122 5.31 -4.89 -8.35
C VAL A 122 4.55 -3.63 -8.70
N ILE A 123 5.10 -2.50 -8.34
CA ILE A 123 4.46 -1.19 -8.50
C ILE A 123 5.33 -0.32 -9.39
N TRP A 124 4.72 0.19 -10.45
CA TRP A 124 5.37 1.05 -11.43
C TRP A 124 4.80 2.45 -11.33
N GLN A 125 5.66 3.45 -11.39
CA GLN A 125 5.22 4.83 -11.60
C GLN A 125 4.73 4.96 -13.06
N ALA A 126 3.55 5.49 -13.25
CA ALA A 126 2.89 5.55 -14.56
C ALA A 126 2.37 6.96 -14.89
N MET A 127 3.03 7.99 -14.38
CA MET A 127 2.66 9.37 -14.69
C MET A 127 2.93 9.68 -16.15
N MET A 128 1.97 10.33 -16.79
CA MET A 128 2.18 10.84 -18.15
C MET A 128 3.04 12.10 -18.07
N ASN A 129 3.93 12.26 -19.02
CA ASN A 129 4.77 13.45 -19.15
C ASN A 129 5.70 13.73 -17.96
N CYS A 130 5.95 12.71 -17.13
CA CYS A 130 6.85 12.85 -16.00
C CYS A 130 7.64 11.57 -15.82
N ASN A 131 8.92 11.59 -16.15
CA ASN A 131 9.77 10.41 -16.03
C ASN A 131 10.22 10.15 -14.61
N ASN A 132 10.23 11.18 -13.76
CA ASN A 132 10.79 11.12 -12.42
C ASN A 132 9.92 11.93 -11.47
N VAL A 133 9.16 11.25 -10.62
CA VAL A 133 8.22 11.90 -9.70
C VAL A 133 8.91 12.19 -8.39
N LYS A 134 8.94 13.46 -8.01
CA LYS A 134 9.53 13.90 -6.75
C LYS A 134 8.47 14.07 -5.68
N ASN A 135 8.91 14.04 -4.43
CA ASN A 135 8.08 14.34 -3.26
C ASN A 135 7.05 13.28 -2.89
N VAL A 136 7.11 12.11 -3.51
CA VAL A 136 6.56 10.89 -2.94
C VAL A 136 7.63 10.36 -2.00
N THR A 137 7.34 10.30 -0.72
CA THR A 137 8.34 9.94 0.28
C THR A 137 8.42 8.46 0.54
N ASP A 138 7.28 7.78 0.46
CA ASP A 138 7.21 6.34 0.74
C ASP A 138 6.11 5.70 -0.09
N ILE A 139 6.34 4.46 -0.44
CA ILE A 139 5.34 3.57 -1.01
C ILE A 139 5.26 2.34 -0.11
N GLY A 140 4.04 1.86 0.14
CA GLY A 140 3.87 0.72 1.01
C GLY A 140 2.70 -0.16 0.65
N ILE A 141 2.69 -1.34 1.26
CA ILE A 141 1.54 -2.24 1.24
C ILE A 141 1.11 -2.54 2.67
N ILE A 142 -0.18 -2.71 2.84
CA ILE A 142 -0.80 -3.07 4.12
C ILE A 142 -1.64 -4.32 3.87
N VAL A 143 -1.29 -5.39 4.57
CA VAL A 143 -1.95 -6.69 4.43
C VAL A 143 -2.77 -6.94 5.68
N THR A 144 -4.08 -7.06 5.53
CA THR A 144 -5.00 -7.20 6.65
C THR A 144 -5.88 -8.42 6.43
N PRO A 145 -6.09 -9.27 7.45
CA PRO A 145 -7.04 -10.38 7.32
C PRO A 145 -8.40 -9.87 6.90
N SER A 146 -8.99 -10.56 5.93
CA SER A 146 -10.31 -10.20 5.41
C SER A 146 -11.38 -10.45 6.46
N LYS A 147 -12.36 -9.58 6.49
CA LYS A 147 -13.55 -9.83 7.29
C LYS A 147 -14.49 -10.74 6.53
N SER A 148 -14.81 -11.82 7.14
CA SER A 148 -15.74 -12.81 6.54
C SER A 148 -17.17 -12.58 6.98
#